data_b9cf3f12159cc41a53a68ee705d7c162
#
_entry.id   b9cf3f12159cc41a53a68ee705d7c162
#
_cell.length_a   1.000
_cell.length_b   1.000
_cell.length_c   1.000
_cell.angle_alpha   90.00
_cell.angle_beta   90.00
_cell.angle_gamma   90.00
#
_symmetry.space_group_name_H-M   'P 1'
#
loop_
_entity.id
_entity.type
_entity.pdbx_description
1 polymer ?
#
loop_
_entity_poly.entity_id
_entity_poly.type
_entity_poly.pdbx_seq_one_letter_code
_entity_poly.pdbx_strand_id
1 'polypeptide(L)'
;MKKPLISTAIALASAAGAVSQAQAADLTISCGAVGAELTLCQEGVAAWEDKTGHEVDIVSTPNSSTERLSLYQQILSANSSDIDVMQIDVVWPGLLANHLLDLNEALGENVADAHFETIVTNNTIDDRLVAMPWFTDAGVLYYRKDLLEKHGFEAPATWQELTDIAKTIQEAEQAEGNERMRGFVFQGRAYEGLTVNALEWVASHGGGNIVEADGEISINNENAAEALDLAASWIGDISPNGVLNYTEEEARGVFQGGNAVFMRNWPYAWSLAQSEDSDVRDKVGVIQLPAGGEDGQSAAGLGGWNLAVSR
;
A
#
# COMPACT_ATOMS: atom_id res chain seq x y z
N MET A 1 40.60 89.69 3.84
CA MET A 1 39.23 89.17 4.10
C MET A 1 38.93 88.08 3.09
N LYS A 2 39.02 86.80 3.50
CA LYS A 2 38.73 85.63 2.69
C LYS A 2 37.55 84.89 3.31
N LYS A 3 36.44 84.78 2.57
CA LYS A 3 35.26 84.03 2.99
C LYS A 3 35.49 82.52 2.74
N PRO A 4 35.04 81.63 3.60
CA PRO A 4 35.06 80.18 3.32
C PRO A 4 33.81 79.75 2.55
N LEU A 5 34.03 78.91 1.55
CA LEU A 5 33.01 78.19 0.80
C LEU A 5 32.59 76.95 1.65
N ILE A 6 31.28 76.88 1.92
CA ILE A 6 30.66 75.72 2.56
C ILE A 6 30.23 74.76 1.39
N SER A 7 30.90 73.61 1.34
CA SER A 7 30.49 72.52 0.43
C SER A 7 29.49 71.62 1.13
N THR A 8 28.26 71.64 0.67
CA THR A 8 27.19 70.74 1.14
C THR A 8 27.34 69.38 0.41
N ALA A 9 27.78 68.36 1.13
CA ALA A 9 27.80 66.96 0.65
C ALA A 9 26.41 66.36 0.84
N ILE A 10 25.74 66.04 -0.29
CA ILE A 10 24.50 65.24 -0.32
C ILE A 10 24.88 63.81 -0.23
N ALA A 11 24.59 63.14 0.92
CA ALA A 11 24.69 61.70 1.08
C ALA A 11 23.46 61.03 0.47
N LEU A 12 23.65 60.36 -0.67
CA LEU A 12 22.65 59.42 -1.19
C LEU A 12 22.70 58.15 -0.30
N ALA A 13 21.67 57.95 0.51
CA ALA A 13 21.43 56.69 1.19
C ALA A 13 20.86 55.67 0.18
N SER A 14 21.71 54.77 -0.29
CA SER A 14 21.28 53.59 -1.06
C SER A 14 20.56 52.64 -0.12
N ALA A 15 19.23 52.57 -0.18
CA ALA A 15 18.46 51.53 0.45
C ALA A 15 18.69 50.24 -0.36
N ALA A 16 19.70 49.45 0.02
CA ALA A 16 19.84 48.06 -0.43
C ALA A 16 18.70 47.27 0.22
N GLY A 17 17.63 47.03 -0.51
CA GLY A 17 16.64 46.03 -0.11
C GLY A 17 17.34 44.68 0.03
N ALA A 18 17.41 44.20 1.25
CA ALA A 18 17.78 42.79 1.50
C ALA A 18 16.67 41.92 0.90
N VAL A 19 16.88 41.42 -0.30
CA VAL A 19 16.13 40.28 -0.82
C VAL A 19 16.55 39.12 0.06
N SER A 20 15.73 38.73 1.05
CA SER A 20 15.88 37.47 1.72
C SER A 20 15.80 36.38 0.65
N GLN A 21 16.94 35.85 0.25
CA GLN A 21 16.93 34.58 -0.46
C GLN A 21 16.35 33.57 0.54
N ALA A 22 15.16 33.10 0.27
CA ALA A 22 14.63 31.93 0.95
C ALA A 22 15.66 30.82 0.71
N GLN A 23 16.28 30.35 1.78
CA GLN A 23 17.21 29.25 1.72
C GLN A 23 16.42 28.02 1.33
N ALA A 24 16.89 27.26 0.32
CA ALA A 24 16.30 25.98 0.00
C ALA A 24 16.25 25.13 1.27
N ALA A 25 15.13 24.50 1.55
CA ALA A 25 15.02 23.55 2.63
C ALA A 25 15.30 22.16 2.05
N ASP A 26 16.15 21.41 2.74
CA ASP A 26 16.35 20.00 2.45
C ASP A 26 15.25 19.24 3.20
N LEU A 27 14.46 18.45 2.51
CA LEU A 27 13.38 17.64 3.06
C LEU A 27 13.65 16.17 2.81
N THR A 28 13.15 15.32 3.68
CA THR A 28 13.21 13.87 3.52
C THR A 28 11.82 13.26 3.45
N ILE A 29 11.61 12.39 2.48
CA ILE A 29 10.35 11.66 2.30
C ILE A 29 10.58 10.16 2.17
N SER A 30 9.76 9.38 2.84
CA SER A 30 9.63 7.96 2.51
C SER A 30 8.33 7.76 1.73
N CYS A 31 8.44 7.31 0.48
CA CYS A 31 7.30 7.02 -0.37
C CYS A 31 7.69 6.01 -1.45
N GLY A 32 6.72 5.18 -1.85
CA GLY A 32 6.93 4.15 -2.86
C GLY A 32 8.02 3.14 -2.47
N ALA A 33 7.74 1.88 -2.53
CA ALA A 33 8.73 0.87 -2.18
C ALA A 33 9.32 0.19 -3.43
N VAL A 34 8.46 -0.15 -4.40
CA VAL A 34 8.85 -0.93 -5.59
C VAL A 34 7.99 -0.58 -6.81
N GLY A 35 8.52 -0.89 -7.99
CA GLY A 35 7.79 -0.81 -9.26
C GLY A 35 7.26 0.59 -9.57
N ALA A 36 6.04 0.66 -10.08
CA ALA A 36 5.41 1.92 -10.49
C ALA A 36 5.22 2.91 -9.33
N GLU A 37 4.99 2.44 -8.11
CA GLU A 37 4.83 3.31 -6.94
C GLU A 37 6.10 4.14 -6.68
N LEU A 38 7.27 3.49 -6.71
CA LEU A 38 8.54 4.20 -6.55
C LEU A 38 8.77 5.21 -7.68
N THR A 39 8.47 4.83 -8.93
CA THR A 39 8.61 5.73 -10.07
C THR A 39 7.72 6.95 -9.94
N LEU A 40 6.44 6.77 -9.58
CA LEU A 40 5.49 7.86 -9.39
C LEU A 40 5.89 8.78 -8.22
N CYS A 41 6.45 8.21 -7.15
CA CYS A 41 7.01 9.01 -6.05
C CYS A 41 8.18 9.87 -6.53
N GLN A 42 9.13 9.30 -7.26
CA GLN A 42 10.29 10.02 -7.82
C GLN A 42 9.85 11.14 -8.78
N GLU A 43 8.88 10.87 -9.66
CA GLU A 43 8.33 11.86 -10.57
C GLU A 43 7.61 13.00 -9.82
N GLY A 44 6.85 12.66 -8.77
CA GLY A 44 6.17 13.63 -7.93
C GLY A 44 7.15 14.53 -7.16
N VAL A 45 8.20 13.95 -6.61
CA VAL A 45 9.28 14.68 -5.94
C VAL A 45 9.98 15.62 -6.92
N ALA A 46 10.41 15.13 -8.08
CA ALA A 46 11.08 15.95 -9.08
C ALA A 46 10.20 17.14 -9.56
N ALA A 47 8.91 16.88 -9.78
CA ALA A 47 7.97 17.95 -10.16
C ALA A 47 7.78 18.99 -9.05
N TRP A 48 7.86 18.59 -7.79
CA TRP A 48 7.80 19.51 -6.66
C TRP A 48 9.08 20.34 -6.52
N GLU A 49 10.26 19.72 -6.67
CA GLU A 49 11.57 20.38 -6.67
C GLU A 49 11.66 21.42 -7.78
N ASP A 50 11.25 21.09 -9.01
CA ASP A 50 11.20 22.00 -10.13
C ASP A 50 10.30 23.23 -9.87
N LYS A 51 9.20 23.02 -9.16
CA LYS A 51 8.22 24.07 -8.85
C LYS A 51 8.67 24.98 -7.71
N THR A 52 9.38 24.45 -6.72
CA THR A 52 9.66 25.16 -5.46
C THR A 52 11.11 25.59 -5.33
N GLY A 53 12.04 24.94 -6.00
CA GLY A 53 13.48 25.13 -5.85
C GLY A 53 14.06 24.56 -4.53
N HIS A 54 13.30 23.71 -3.85
CA HIS A 54 13.77 22.94 -2.69
C HIS A 54 14.29 21.58 -3.14
N GLU A 55 15.08 20.92 -2.29
CA GLU A 55 15.61 19.57 -2.52
C GLU A 55 14.89 18.56 -1.61
N VAL A 56 14.66 17.34 -2.11
CA VAL A 56 13.97 16.26 -1.37
C VAL A 56 14.72 14.95 -1.53
N ASP A 57 15.18 14.40 -0.41
CA ASP A 57 15.78 13.07 -0.37
C ASP A 57 14.70 11.99 -0.17
N ILE A 58 14.66 11.01 -1.06
CA ILE A 58 13.76 9.85 -0.93
C ILE A 58 14.46 8.78 -0.10
N VAL A 59 13.94 8.51 1.08
CA VAL A 59 14.45 7.50 2.02
C VAL A 59 13.83 6.14 1.75
N SER A 60 14.68 5.14 1.53
CA SER A 60 14.23 3.76 1.36
C SER A 60 13.78 3.16 2.69
N THR A 61 12.63 2.52 2.70
CA THR A 61 12.04 1.85 3.87
C THR A 61 11.69 0.39 3.53
N PRO A 62 11.49 -0.48 4.55
CA PRO A 62 11.08 -1.86 4.29
C PRO A 62 9.80 -1.96 3.47
N ASN A 63 9.70 -2.98 2.60
CA ASN A 63 8.48 -3.26 1.84
C ASN A 63 7.36 -3.80 2.74
N SER A 64 7.71 -4.61 3.74
CA SER A 64 6.74 -5.11 4.72
C SER A 64 6.16 -3.97 5.55
N SER A 65 4.82 -3.84 5.56
CA SER A 65 4.09 -2.84 6.36
C SER A 65 4.47 -2.93 7.85
N THR A 66 4.48 -4.13 8.42
CA THR A 66 4.82 -4.34 9.83
C THR A 66 6.26 -3.91 10.18
N GLU A 67 7.22 -4.19 9.30
CA GLU A 67 8.62 -3.78 9.51
C GLU A 67 8.78 -2.27 9.37
N ARG A 68 8.09 -1.66 8.40
CA ARG A 68 8.06 -0.20 8.21
C ARG A 68 7.41 0.51 9.39
N LEU A 69 6.28 0.01 9.91
CA LEU A 69 5.65 0.55 11.12
C LEU A 69 6.61 0.53 12.30
N SER A 70 7.32 -0.58 12.50
CA SER A 70 8.31 -0.69 13.58
C SER A 70 9.45 0.32 13.45
N LEU A 71 9.93 0.57 12.23
CA LEU A 71 10.92 1.60 11.94
C LEU A 71 10.40 3.00 12.27
N TYR A 72 9.16 3.32 11.80
CA TYR A 72 8.57 4.64 12.08
C TYR A 72 8.32 4.87 13.55
N GLN A 73 7.83 3.87 14.28
CA GLN A 73 7.67 3.98 15.73
C GLN A 73 9.00 4.24 16.44
N GLN A 74 10.09 3.64 15.99
CA GLN A 74 11.43 3.89 16.54
C GLN A 74 11.89 5.32 16.26
N ILE A 75 11.78 5.81 15.01
CA ILE A 75 12.15 7.16 14.59
C ILE A 75 11.34 8.20 15.36
N LEU A 76 10.02 8.07 15.36
CA LEU A 76 9.10 9.00 16.00
C LEU A 76 9.25 9.03 17.53
N SER A 77 9.44 7.87 18.18
CA SER A 77 9.66 7.79 19.62
C SER A 77 10.99 8.41 20.05
N ALA A 78 11.99 8.41 19.17
CA ALA A 78 13.28 9.07 19.40
C ALA A 78 13.24 10.57 19.12
N ASN A 79 12.12 11.13 18.62
CA ASN A 79 12.00 12.47 18.06
C ASN A 79 13.12 12.76 17.04
N SER A 80 13.44 11.77 16.21
CA SER A 80 14.43 11.92 15.14
C SER A 80 13.84 12.73 13.98
N SER A 81 14.68 13.53 13.34
CA SER A 81 14.39 14.28 12.12
C SER A 81 14.84 13.53 10.85
N ASP A 82 14.99 12.20 10.92
CA ASP A 82 15.49 11.42 9.78
C ASP A 82 14.49 11.34 8.61
N ILE A 83 13.18 11.50 8.89
CA ILE A 83 12.13 11.50 7.88
C ILE A 83 11.10 12.58 8.23
N ASP A 84 10.92 13.56 7.34
CA ASP A 84 9.96 14.65 7.52
C ASP A 84 8.56 14.25 7.05
N VAL A 85 8.47 13.61 5.89
CA VAL A 85 7.21 13.14 5.30
C VAL A 85 7.23 11.62 5.20
N MET A 86 6.25 10.99 5.82
CA MET A 86 6.13 9.55 5.91
C MET A 86 4.94 9.04 5.11
N GLN A 87 5.18 8.09 4.22
CA GLN A 87 4.11 7.28 3.65
C GLN A 87 3.65 6.28 4.70
N ILE A 88 2.44 6.47 5.24
CA ILE A 88 1.84 5.63 6.28
C ILE A 88 0.66 4.83 5.72
N ASP A 89 0.52 3.60 6.20
CA ASP A 89 -0.57 2.71 5.84
C ASP A 89 -1.92 3.21 6.37
N VAL A 90 -3.02 2.83 5.71
CA VAL A 90 -4.39 3.22 6.11
C VAL A 90 -4.77 2.78 7.52
N VAL A 91 -4.12 1.76 8.08
CA VAL A 91 -4.39 1.28 9.45
C VAL A 91 -3.53 1.94 10.53
N TRP A 92 -2.59 2.84 10.18
CA TRP A 92 -1.68 3.45 11.16
C TRP A 92 -2.06 4.84 11.68
N PRO A 93 -3.00 5.63 11.12
CA PRO A 93 -3.29 6.98 11.62
C PRO A 93 -3.51 7.03 13.12
N GLY A 94 -4.36 6.16 13.67
CA GLY A 94 -4.61 6.09 15.12
C GLY A 94 -3.39 5.70 15.96
N LEU A 95 -2.49 4.88 15.42
CA LEU A 95 -1.28 4.43 16.12
C LEU A 95 -0.21 5.53 16.21
N LEU A 96 -0.13 6.38 15.18
CA LEU A 96 0.93 7.37 15.01
C LEU A 96 0.49 8.82 15.30
N ALA A 97 -0.81 9.06 15.48
CA ALA A 97 -1.43 10.39 15.57
C ALA A 97 -0.72 11.37 16.52
N ASN A 98 -0.19 10.88 17.65
CA ASN A 98 0.50 11.72 18.64
C ASN A 98 1.84 12.29 18.16
N HIS A 99 2.41 11.72 17.12
CA HIS A 99 3.69 12.10 16.53
C HIS A 99 3.53 12.86 15.21
N LEU A 100 2.30 13.06 14.74
CA LEU A 100 2.01 13.64 13.43
C LEU A 100 1.42 15.05 13.57
N LEU A 101 1.71 15.92 12.60
CA LEU A 101 1.14 17.25 12.52
C LEU A 101 -0.37 17.19 12.22
N ASP A 102 -1.10 18.18 12.70
CA ASP A 102 -2.47 18.45 12.25
C ASP A 102 -2.43 19.21 10.91
N LEU A 103 -2.83 18.54 9.85
CA LEU A 103 -2.80 19.10 8.50
C LEU A 103 -3.91 20.14 8.26
N ASN A 104 -5.03 20.10 9.01
CA ASN A 104 -6.03 21.16 8.97
C ASN A 104 -5.45 22.48 9.50
N GLU A 105 -4.67 22.42 10.58
CA GLU A 105 -3.99 23.60 11.13
C GLU A 105 -2.91 24.12 10.17
N ALA A 106 -2.16 23.22 9.53
CA ALA A 106 -1.05 23.59 8.65
C ALA A 106 -1.48 24.06 7.25
N LEU A 107 -2.52 23.46 6.66
CA LEU A 107 -2.89 23.61 5.26
C LEU A 107 -4.30 24.23 5.06
N GLY A 108 -5.12 24.27 6.12
CA GLY A 108 -6.51 24.77 6.11
C GLY A 108 -7.55 23.65 6.12
N GLU A 109 -8.72 23.95 6.67
CA GLU A 109 -9.80 22.97 6.96
C GLU A 109 -10.36 22.25 5.73
N ASN A 110 -10.23 22.82 4.54
CA ASN A 110 -10.79 22.25 3.31
C ASN A 110 -9.76 21.49 2.46
N VAL A 111 -8.58 21.24 2.99
CA VAL A 111 -7.47 20.62 2.22
C VAL A 111 -7.82 19.22 1.70
N ALA A 112 -8.66 18.49 2.42
CA ALA A 112 -9.05 17.13 2.10
C ALA A 112 -10.37 16.98 1.29
N ASP A 113 -11.08 18.07 0.99
CA ASP A 113 -12.41 18.03 0.35
C ASP A 113 -12.46 17.30 -1.01
N ALA A 114 -11.34 17.22 -1.71
CA ALA A 114 -11.21 16.52 -3.00
C ALA A 114 -10.96 15.01 -2.88
N HIS A 115 -10.86 14.49 -1.66
CA HIS A 115 -10.53 13.09 -1.40
C HIS A 115 -11.77 12.30 -0.96
N PHE A 116 -11.67 10.96 -0.98
CA PHE A 116 -12.75 10.09 -0.53
C PHE A 116 -13.01 10.28 0.97
N GLU A 117 -14.24 10.61 1.31
CA GLU A 117 -14.69 10.89 2.69
C GLU A 117 -14.32 9.77 3.68
N THR A 118 -14.46 8.50 3.28
CA THR A 118 -14.12 7.35 4.14
C THR A 118 -12.65 7.36 4.54
N ILE A 119 -11.74 7.70 3.61
CA ILE A 119 -10.30 7.74 3.90
C ILE A 119 -9.96 8.97 4.75
N VAL A 120 -10.56 10.12 4.44
CA VAL A 120 -10.38 11.34 5.24
C VAL A 120 -10.87 11.13 6.67
N THR A 121 -12.02 10.48 6.84
CA THR A 121 -12.56 10.14 8.17
C THR A 121 -11.61 9.22 8.93
N ASN A 122 -11.06 8.19 8.27
CA ASN A 122 -10.08 7.29 8.87
C ASN A 122 -8.77 8.01 9.27
N ASN A 123 -8.38 9.04 8.51
CA ASN A 123 -7.19 9.84 8.77
C ASN A 123 -7.41 10.97 9.78
N THR A 124 -8.65 11.14 10.26
CA THR A 124 -9.03 12.17 11.24
C THR A 124 -9.13 11.55 12.61
N ILE A 125 -8.19 11.87 13.49
CA ILE A 125 -8.10 11.36 14.86
C ILE A 125 -8.25 12.51 15.83
N ASP A 126 -9.23 12.43 16.73
CA ASP A 126 -9.55 13.50 17.71
C ASP A 126 -9.67 14.89 17.03
N ASP A 127 -10.48 14.97 15.98
CA ASP A 127 -10.71 16.17 15.14
C ASP A 127 -9.47 16.73 14.41
N ARG A 128 -8.35 16.00 14.40
CA ARG A 128 -7.12 16.37 13.69
C ARG A 128 -6.95 15.51 12.43
N LEU A 129 -6.76 16.12 11.29
CA LEU A 129 -6.36 15.43 10.07
C LEU A 129 -4.85 15.13 10.14
N VAL A 130 -4.48 13.90 10.49
CA VAL A 130 -3.08 13.52 10.73
C VAL A 130 -2.36 12.98 9.49
N ALA A 131 -3.09 12.72 8.42
CA ALA A 131 -2.52 12.27 7.15
C ALA A 131 -3.40 12.66 5.96
N MET A 132 -2.78 12.95 4.82
CA MET A 132 -3.45 13.17 3.54
C MET A 132 -3.52 11.87 2.75
N PRO A 133 -4.66 11.52 2.14
CA PRO A 133 -4.72 10.39 1.24
C PRO A 133 -3.73 10.54 0.08
N TRP A 134 -2.90 9.51 -0.17
CA TRP A 134 -1.97 9.45 -1.28
C TRP A 134 -2.57 8.65 -2.44
N PHE A 135 -2.82 7.38 -2.20
CA PHE A 135 -3.57 6.51 -3.09
C PHE A 135 -4.32 5.44 -2.29
N THR A 136 -5.35 4.87 -2.92
CA THR A 136 -6.09 3.75 -2.36
C THR A 136 -5.98 2.55 -3.29
N ASP A 137 -6.08 1.36 -2.72
CA ASP A 137 -6.13 0.10 -3.45
C ASP A 137 -7.08 -0.89 -2.78
N ALA A 138 -7.20 -2.07 -3.39
CA ALA A 138 -7.98 -3.19 -2.86
C ALA A 138 -7.29 -4.50 -3.20
N GLY A 139 -7.48 -5.52 -2.39
CA GLY A 139 -7.03 -6.86 -2.71
C GLY A 139 -7.67 -7.36 -4.02
N VAL A 140 -6.86 -7.94 -4.91
CA VAL A 140 -7.30 -8.48 -6.19
C VAL A 140 -6.77 -9.88 -6.41
N LEU A 141 -7.45 -10.63 -7.29
CA LEU A 141 -6.98 -11.95 -7.74
C LEU A 141 -6.26 -11.82 -9.08
N TYR A 142 -4.99 -12.15 -9.08
CA TYR A 142 -4.19 -12.38 -10.29
C TYR A 142 -4.34 -13.83 -10.73
N TYR A 143 -4.42 -14.06 -12.03
CA TYR A 143 -4.51 -15.40 -12.58
C TYR A 143 -3.74 -15.54 -13.89
N ARG A 144 -3.32 -16.77 -14.20
CA ARG A 144 -2.65 -17.14 -15.44
C ARG A 144 -3.68 -17.42 -16.53
N LYS A 145 -3.95 -16.40 -17.39
CA LYS A 145 -4.88 -16.52 -18.52
C LYS A 145 -4.54 -17.69 -19.43
N ASP A 146 -3.26 -17.84 -19.72
CA ASP A 146 -2.74 -18.89 -20.61
C ASP A 146 -2.98 -20.29 -20.05
N LEU A 147 -2.86 -20.49 -18.72
CA LEU A 147 -3.14 -21.78 -18.09
C LEU A 147 -4.64 -22.07 -18.03
N LEU A 148 -5.46 -21.07 -17.69
CA LEU A 148 -6.91 -21.23 -17.71
C LEU A 148 -7.39 -21.60 -19.11
N GLU A 149 -6.95 -20.88 -20.15
CA GLU A 149 -7.29 -21.15 -21.55
C GLU A 149 -6.82 -22.56 -21.98
N LYS A 150 -5.56 -22.93 -21.64
CA LYS A 150 -4.98 -24.25 -21.97
C LYS A 150 -5.84 -25.40 -21.41
N HIS A 151 -6.36 -25.25 -20.20
CA HIS A 151 -7.14 -26.27 -19.50
C HIS A 151 -8.65 -26.10 -19.61
N GLY A 152 -9.13 -25.08 -20.36
CA GLY A 152 -10.55 -24.87 -20.67
C GLY A 152 -11.37 -24.32 -19.52
N PHE A 153 -10.77 -23.49 -18.66
CA PHE A 153 -11.43 -22.81 -17.55
C PHE A 153 -11.60 -21.31 -17.81
N GLU A 154 -12.67 -20.76 -17.22
CA GLU A 154 -12.85 -19.33 -17.04
C GLU A 154 -12.27 -18.90 -15.68
N ALA A 155 -12.15 -17.58 -15.46
CA ALA A 155 -11.72 -17.06 -14.18
C ALA A 155 -12.76 -17.35 -13.08
N PRO A 156 -12.34 -17.76 -11.86
CA PRO A 156 -13.26 -18.22 -10.82
C PRO A 156 -14.10 -17.07 -10.27
N ALA A 157 -15.38 -17.32 -10.02
CA ALA A 157 -16.30 -16.40 -9.35
C ALA A 157 -16.36 -16.65 -7.83
N THR A 158 -16.05 -17.86 -7.39
CA THR A 158 -16.10 -18.27 -5.98
C THR A 158 -14.77 -18.86 -5.51
N TRP A 159 -14.52 -18.83 -4.19
CA TRP A 159 -13.33 -19.46 -3.59
C TRP A 159 -13.32 -20.99 -3.80
N GLN A 160 -14.49 -21.60 -3.87
CA GLN A 160 -14.58 -23.03 -4.16
C GLN A 160 -14.16 -23.31 -5.62
N GLU A 161 -14.64 -22.52 -6.59
CA GLU A 161 -14.22 -22.65 -7.99
C GLU A 161 -12.72 -22.41 -8.14
N LEU A 162 -12.17 -21.40 -7.44
CA LEU A 162 -10.72 -21.17 -7.40
C LEU A 162 -9.99 -22.41 -6.93
N THR A 163 -10.46 -23.03 -5.83
CA THR A 163 -9.84 -24.22 -5.24
C THR A 163 -9.82 -25.38 -6.25
N ASP A 164 -10.96 -25.67 -6.90
CA ASP A 164 -11.10 -26.78 -7.81
C ASP A 164 -10.28 -26.58 -9.10
N ILE A 165 -10.30 -25.38 -9.66
CA ILE A 165 -9.52 -24.99 -10.84
C ILE A 165 -8.01 -25.04 -10.51
N ALA A 166 -7.62 -24.45 -9.39
CA ALA A 166 -6.24 -24.40 -8.93
C ALA A 166 -5.65 -25.80 -8.79
N LYS A 167 -6.40 -26.72 -8.17
CA LYS A 167 -6.00 -28.11 -7.99
C LYS A 167 -5.84 -28.84 -9.32
N THR A 168 -6.83 -28.71 -10.18
CA THR A 168 -6.83 -29.37 -11.50
C THR A 168 -5.65 -28.91 -12.35
N ILE A 169 -5.39 -27.62 -12.42
CA ILE A 169 -4.29 -27.08 -13.23
C ILE A 169 -2.93 -27.44 -12.60
N GLN A 170 -2.80 -27.30 -11.28
CA GLN A 170 -1.58 -27.67 -10.57
C GLN A 170 -1.19 -29.13 -10.87
N GLU A 171 -2.12 -30.07 -10.71
CA GLU A 171 -1.88 -31.48 -10.94
C GLU A 171 -1.51 -31.78 -12.41
N ALA A 172 -2.19 -31.13 -13.37
CA ALA A 172 -1.90 -31.28 -14.78
C ALA A 172 -0.51 -30.77 -15.16
N GLU A 173 -0.16 -29.55 -14.72
CA GLU A 173 1.13 -28.93 -15.00
C GLU A 173 2.30 -29.72 -14.33
N GLN A 174 2.09 -30.23 -13.12
CA GLN A 174 3.07 -31.08 -12.44
C GLN A 174 3.27 -32.41 -13.19
N ALA A 175 2.21 -33.00 -13.71
CA ALA A 175 2.29 -34.23 -14.54
C ALA A 175 3.03 -33.99 -15.87
N GLU A 176 3.01 -32.77 -16.40
CA GLU A 176 3.78 -32.36 -17.58
C GLU A 176 5.23 -31.98 -17.28
N GLY A 177 5.66 -32.03 -16.01
CA GLY A 177 7.03 -31.81 -15.58
C GLY A 177 7.31 -30.49 -14.88
N ASN A 178 6.29 -29.63 -14.68
CA ASN A 178 6.43 -28.42 -13.87
C ASN A 178 6.15 -28.72 -12.38
N GLU A 179 7.05 -29.45 -11.72
CA GLU A 179 6.90 -29.88 -10.33
C GLU A 179 6.76 -28.72 -9.33
N ARG A 180 7.16 -27.49 -9.70
CA ARG A 180 7.08 -26.30 -8.86
C ARG A 180 5.73 -25.59 -8.94
N MET A 181 4.88 -25.94 -9.90
CA MET A 181 3.56 -25.32 -10.04
C MET A 181 2.75 -25.48 -8.76
N ARG A 182 2.12 -24.38 -8.34
CA ARG A 182 1.18 -24.30 -7.23
C ARG A 182 -0.12 -23.71 -7.72
N GLY A 183 -1.23 -24.11 -7.10
CA GLY A 183 -2.55 -23.61 -7.46
C GLY A 183 -2.76 -22.16 -7.03
N PHE A 184 -2.42 -21.83 -5.77
CA PHE A 184 -2.70 -20.51 -5.19
C PHE A 184 -1.60 -20.05 -4.24
N VAL A 185 -1.25 -18.77 -4.30
CA VAL A 185 -0.33 -18.10 -3.36
C VAL A 185 -0.93 -16.80 -2.83
N PHE A 186 -0.68 -16.53 -1.56
CA PHE A 186 -1.22 -15.40 -0.82
C PHE A 186 -0.30 -15.00 0.34
N GLN A 187 -0.66 -13.97 1.11
CA GLN A 187 0.09 -13.49 2.26
C GLN A 187 -0.25 -14.31 3.50
N GLY A 188 0.45 -15.43 3.71
CA GLY A 188 0.19 -16.38 4.80
C GLY A 188 1.10 -16.25 6.01
N ARG A 189 2.13 -15.38 5.99
CA ARG A 189 2.97 -15.10 7.15
C ARG A 189 2.13 -14.47 8.28
N ALA A 190 2.50 -14.73 9.54
CA ALA A 190 1.85 -14.09 10.70
C ALA A 190 2.27 -12.61 10.81
N TYR A 191 1.54 -11.72 10.11
CA TYR A 191 1.69 -10.27 10.11
C TYR A 191 0.35 -9.64 9.65
N GLU A 192 0.30 -8.33 9.46
CA GLU A 192 -0.89 -7.59 9.03
C GLU A 192 -1.55 -8.18 7.78
N GLY A 193 -0.76 -8.51 6.72
CA GLY A 193 -1.29 -9.03 5.48
C GLY A 193 -2.11 -10.32 5.62
N LEU A 194 -1.78 -11.22 6.56
CA LEU A 194 -2.63 -12.38 6.85
C LEU A 194 -3.97 -11.96 7.46
N THR A 195 -3.98 -10.96 8.33
CA THR A 195 -5.23 -10.43 8.91
C THR A 195 -6.13 -9.87 7.81
N VAL A 196 -5.57 -9.13 6.85
CA VAL A 196 -6.32 -8.60 5.69
C VAL A 196 -6.88 -9.73 4.84
N ASN A 197 -6.06 -10.73 4.47
CA ASN A 197 -6.52 -11.90 3.70
C ASN A 197 -7.65 -12.64 4.44
N ALA A 198 -7.51 -12.84 5.75
CA ALA A 198 -8.54 -13.50 6.56
C ALA A 198 -9.85 -12.71 6.60
N LEU A 199 -9.79 -11.37 6.70
CA LEU A 199 -10.97 -10.50 6.62
C LEU A 199 -11.67 -10.58 5.26
N GLU A 200 -10.90 -10.64 4.16
CA GLU A 200 -11.45 -10.82 2.81
C GLU A 200 -12.20 -12.15 2.68
N TRP A 201 -11.64 -13.24 3.20
CA TRP A 201 -12.30 -14.55 3.21
C TRP A 201 -13.55 -14.53 4.08
N VAL A 202 -13.45 -14.03 5.31
CA VAL A 202 -14.57 -13.96 6.26
C VAL A 202 -15.70 -13.09 5.73
N ALA A 203 -15.39 -11.87 5.28
CA ALA A 203 -16.40 -10.95 4.74
C ALA A 203 -17.06 -11.51 3.48
N SER A 204 -16.29 -12.15 2.59
CA SER A 204 -16.85 -12.76 1.36
C SER A 204 -17.82 -13.91 1.64
N HIS A 205 -17.69 -14.59 2.78
CA HIS A 205 -18.61 -15.64 3.25
C HIS A 205 -19.80 -15.09 4.06
N GLY A 206 -19.91 -13.75 4.23
CA GLY A 206 -20.94 -13.15 5.07
C GLY A 206 -20.64 -13.29 6.57
N GLY A 207 -19.38 -13.53 6.94
CA GLY A 207 -18.93 -13.67 8.33
C GLY A 207 -18.74 -12.35 9.06
N GLY A 208 -19.07 -11.19 8.44
CA GLY A 208 -18.97 -9.87 9.05
C GLY A 208 -17.54 -9.34 9.21
N ASN A 209 -17.34 -8.56 10.24
CA ASN A 209 -16.06 -7.94 10.58
C ASN A 209 -15.47 -8.60 11.85
N ILE A 210 -14.29 -8.16 12.27
CA ILE A 210 -13.75 -8.54 13.59
C ILE A 210 -14.50 -7.79 14.68
N VAL A 211 -14.62 -6.46 14.52
CA VAL A 211 -15.31 -5.54 15.43
C VAL A 211 -16.23 -4.67 14.59
N GLU A 212 -17.48 -4.58 14.98
CA GLU A 212 -18.48 -3.71 14.35
C GLU A 212 -18.31 -2.25 14.78
N ALA A 213 -19.00 -1.34 14.08
CA ALA A 213 -18.88 0.10 14.34
C ALA A 213 -19.31 0.53 15.78
N ASP A 214 -20.17 -0.26 16.43
CA ASP A 214 -20.62 -0.06 17.82
C ASP A 214 -19.70 -0.71 18.86
N GLY A 215 -18.62 -1.38 18.41
CA GLY A 215 -17.63 -2.06 19.26
C GLY A 215 -17.97 -3.52 19.57
N GLU A 216 -19.04 -4.09 19.01
CA GLU A 216 -19.35 -5.52 19.17
C GLU A 216 -18.35 -6.38 18.39
N ILE A 217 -17.89 -7.48 18.98
CA ILE A 217 -17.02 -8.47 18.34
C ILE A 217 -17.90 -9.48 17.62
N SER A 218 -17.94 -9.43 16.27
CA SER A 218 -18.85 -10.25 15.45
C SER A 218 -18.20 -11.44 14.77
N ILE A 219 -16.86 -11.52 14.74
CA ILE A 219 -16.10 -12.56 13.99
C ILE A 219 -16.40 -14.01 14.44
N ASN A 220 -16.92 -14.22 15.64
CA ASN A 220 -17.18 -15.56 16.18
C ASN A 220 -18.55 -16.10 15.70
N ASN A 221 -18.61 -16.51 14.44
CA ASN A 221 -19.80 -17.08 13.79
C ASN A 221 -19.44 -18.23 12.83
N GLU A 222 -20.45 -18.98 12.37
CA GLU A 222 -20.25 -20.17 11.52
C GLU A 222 -19.66 -19.82 10.16
N ASN A 223 -20.07 -18.73 9.52
CA ASN A 223 -19.56 -18.28 8.21
C ASN A 223 -18.08 -17.91 8.28
N ALA A 224 -17.66 -17.25 9.36
CA ALA A 224 -16.26 -16.93 9.58
C ALA A 224 -15.42 -18.19 9.80
N ALA A 225 -15.95 -19.16 10.55
CA ALA A 225 -15.26 -20.45 10.75
C ALA A 225 -15.13 -21.22 9.43
N GLU A 226 -16.18 -21.30 8.61
CA GLU A 226 -16.16 -21.94 7.29
C GLU A 226 -15.12 -21.30 6.35
N ALA A 227 -15.07 -19.97 6.30
CA ALA A 227 -14.10 -19.24 5.49
C ALA A 227 -12.65 -19.56 5.90
N LEU A 228 -12.37 -19.60 7.19
CA LEU A 228 -11.04 -19.89 7.70
C LEU A 228 -10.66 -21.37 7.56
N ASP A 229 -11.62 -22.29 7.71
CA ASP A 229 -11.40 -23.72 7.46
C ASP A 229 -11.07 -23.99 5.99
N LEU A 230 -11.78 -23.33 5.05
CA LEU A 230 -11.46 -23.41 3.64
C LEU A 230 -10.05 -22.90 3.35
N ALA A 231 -9.69 -21.73 3.86
CA ALA A 231 -8.37 -21.13 3.67
C ALA A 231 -7.26 -22.02 4.27
N ALA A 232 -7.49 -22.60 5.44
CA ALA A 232 -6.55 -23.53 6.06
C ALA A 232 -6.37 -24.81 5.22
N SER A 233 -7.41 -25.27 4.54
CA SER A 233 -7.36 -26.46 3.69
C SER A 233 -6.45 -26.31 2.46
N TRP A 234 -6.20 -25.11 2.00
CA TRP A 234 -5.31 -24.84 0.86
C TRP A 234 -3.84 -25.13 1.17
N ILE A 235 -3.44 -25.01 2.45
CA ILE A 235 -2.03 -25.12 2.88
C ILE A 235 -1.58 -26.58 2.77
N GLY A 236 -0.57 -26.82 1.92
CA GLY A 236 -0.06 -28.16 1.64
C GLY A 236 -0.83 -28.92 0.55
N ASP A 237 -1.97 -28.38 0.07
CA ASP A 237 -2.73 -28.88 -1.07
C ASP A 237 -2.46 -28.01 -2.32
N ILE A 238 -3.24 -26.97 -2.54
CA ILE A 238 -3.06 -26.03 -3.68
C ILE A 238 -2.04 -24.92 -3.39
N SER A 239 -1.75 -24.65 -2.13
CA SER A 239 -0.71 -23.72 -1.69
C SER A 239 0.46 -24.45 -1.09
N PRO A 240 1.72 -24.03 -1.32
CA PRO A 240 2.86 -24.69 -0.70
C PRO A 240 2.86 -24.45 0.82
N ASN A 241 3.42 -25.38 1.61
CA ASN A 241 3.61 -25.17 3.05
C ASN A 241 4.40 -23.88 3.37
N GLY A 242 5.27 -23.46 2.44
CA GLY A 242 6.04 -22.22 2.53
C GLY A 242 5.20 -20.97 2.51
N VAL A 243 3.92 -21.04 2.08
CA VAL A 243 3.00 -19.90 2.07
C VAL A 243 2.87 -19.23 3.45
N LEU A 244 3.03 -20.01 4.52
CA LEU A 244 3.05 -19.50 5.90
C LEU A 244 4.23 -18.59 6.24
N ASN A 245 5.14 -18.35 5.29
CA ASN A 245 6.23 -17.38 5.40
C ASN A 245 6.16 -16.29 4.33
N TYR A 246 5.13 -16.28 3.48
CA TYR A 246 5.01 -15.31 2.40
C TYR A 246 4.37 -14.03 2.89
N THR A 247 5.01 -12.93 2.56
CA THR A 247 4.42 -11.58 2.47
C THR A 247 4.02 -11.32 1.01
N GLU A 248 3.77 -10.06 0.66
CA GLU A 248 3.44 -9.66 -0.71
C GLU A 248 4.51 -10.07 -1.71
N GLU A 249 5.79 -9.85 -1.34
CA GLU A 249 6.91 -10.03 -2.27
C GLU A 249 7.24 -11.49 -2.53
N GLU A 250 7.16 -12.37 -1.53
CA GLU A 250 7.37 -13.80 -1.73
C GLU A 250 6.24 -14.41 -2.57
N ALA A 251 4.98 -14.06 -2.28
CA ALA A 251 3.83 -14.51 -3.08
C ALA A 251 3.96 -14.03 -4.53
N ARG A 252 4.31 -12.75 -4.73
CA ARG A 252 4.58 -12.16 -6.05
C ARG A 252 5.73 -12.87 -6.77
N GLY A 253 6.82 -13.12 -6.09
CA GLY A 253 7.99 -13.80 -6.66
C GLY A 253 7.65 -15.19 -7.20
N VAL A 254 6.85 -15.98 -6.48
CA VAL A 254 6.39 -17.30 -6.95
C VAL A 254 5.50 -17.17 -8.20
N PHE A 255 4.54 -16.24 -8.19
CA PHE A 255 3.63 -16.02 -9.31
C PHE A 255 4.37 -15.45 -10.54
N GLN A 256 5.19 -14.41 -10.35
CA GLN A 256 5.96 -13.76 -11.42
C GLN A 256 6.98 -14.70 -12.06
N GLY A 257 7.54 -15.65 -11.30
CA GLY A 257 8.40 -16.72 -11.80
C GLY A 257 7.64 -17.88 -12.47
N GLY A 258 6.33 -17.71 -12.75
CA GLY A 258 5.51 -18.68 -13.47
C GLY A 258 5.11 -19.94 -12.68
N ASN A 259 5.28 -19.94 -11.36
CA ASN A 259 5.09 -21.12 -10.52
C ASN A 259 3.78 -21.10 -9.71
N ALA A 260 2.81 -20.24 -10.03
CA ALA A 260 1.47 -20.26 -9.45
C ALA A 260 0.39 -19.97 -10.50
N VAL A 261 -0.78 -20.59 -10.36
CA VAL A 261 -1.95 -20.36 -11.22
C VAL A 261 -2.67 -19.08 -10.81
N PHE A 262 -2.87 -18.92 -9.49
CA PHE A 262 -3.54 -17.78 -8.89
C PHE A 262 -2.65 -17.13 -7.82
N MET A 263 -2.82 -15.82 -7.63
CA MET A 263 -2.20 -15.04 -6.57
C MET A 263 -3.17 -13.98 -6.05
N ARG A 264 -3.38 -13.93 -4.73
CA ARG A 264 -3.93 -12.73 -4.10
C ARG A 264 -2.79 -11.72 -3.93
N ASN A 265 -2.97 -10.51 -4.40
CA ASN A 265 -2.03 -9.42 -4.12
C ASN A 265 -2.72 -8.06 -4.31
N TRP A 266 -1.96 -6.98 -4.14
CA TRP A 266 -2.38 -5.60 -4.37
C TRP A 266 -2.11 -5.16 -5.81
N PRO A 267 -2.74 -4.07 -6.29
CA PRO A 267 -2.62 -3.60 -7.68
C PRO A 267 -1.19 -3.29 -8.15
N TYR A 268 -0.28 -2.92 -7.25
CA TYR A 268 1.12 -2.64 -7.61
C TYR A 268 1.82 -3.81 -8.33
N ALA A 269 1.43 -5.04 -8.00
CA ALA A 269 2.01 -6.25 -8.58
C ALA A 269 1.78 -6.36 -10.10
N TRP A 270 0.78 -5.63 -10.66
CA TRP A 270 0.52 -5.63 -12.08
C TRP A 270 1.72 -5.12 -12.90
N SER A 271 2.28 -3.97 -12.55
CA SER A 271 3.43 -3.39 -13.27
C SER A 271 4.64 -4.32 -13.26
N LEU A 272 4.86 -5.02 -12.14
CA LEU A 272 5.95 -5.97 -11.98
C LEU A 272 5.70 -7.28 -12.75
N ALA A 273 4.45 -7.77 -12.77
CA ALA A 273 4.08 -8.94 -13.57
C ALA A 273 4.19 -8.69 -15.09
N GLN A 274 4.14 -7.42 -15.51
CA GLN A 274 4.30 -7.01 -16.92
C GLN A 274 5.72 -6.53 -17.24
N SER A 275 6.67 -6.57 -16.31
CA SER A 275 8.07 -6.19 -16.54
C SER A 275 8.77 -7.12 -17.55
N GLU A 276 9.89 -6.64 -18.12
CA GLU A 276 10.66 -7.40 -19.14
C GLU A 276 11.21 -8.71 -18.60
N ASP A 277 11.53 -8.76 -17.30
CA ASP A 277 12.10 -9.92 -16.60
C ASP A 277 11.04 -10.86 -16.03
N SER A 278 9.75 -10.63 -16.30
CA SER A 278 8.65 -11.45 -15.78
C SER A 278 8.37 -12.65 -16.69
N ASP A 279 8.40 -13.85 -16.13
CA ASP A 279 8.06 -15.09 -16.84
C ASP A 279 6.56 -15.17 -17.22
N VAL A 280 5.73 -14.31 -16.60
CA VAL A 280 4.28 -14.27 -16.80
C VAL A 280 3.81 -13.04 -17.60
N ARG A 281 4.73 -12.25 -18.15
CA ARG A 281 4.38 -11.09 -18.97
C ARG A 281 3.40 -11.48 -20.07
N ASP A 282 2.36 -10.64 -20.27
CA ASP A 282 1.25 -10.83 -21.22
C ASP A 282 0.35 -12.04 -20.97
N LYS A 283 0.63 -12.87 -19.93
CA LYS A 283 -0.13 -14.08 -19.57
C LYS A 283 -1.07 -13.87 -18.38
N VAL A 284 -1.05 -12.69 -17.76
CA VAL A 284 -1.79 -12.40 -16.52
C VAL A 284 -3.13 -11.75 -16.79
N GLY A 285 -4.15 -12.17 -16.05
CA GLY A 285 -5.41 -11.46 -15.87
C GLY A 285 -5.57 -11.03 -14.41
N VAL A 286 -6.44 -10.04 -14.19
CA VAL A 286 -6.79 -9.54 -12.86
C VAL A 286 -8.30 -9.44 -12.76
N ILE A 287 -8.85 -9.95 -11.67
CA ILE A 287 -10.28 -9.84 -11.33
C ILE A 287 -10.44 -9.44 -9.85
N GLN A 288 -11.66 -9.08 -9.50
CA GLN A 288 -12.05 -8.97 -8.09
C GLN A 288 -11.83 -10.29 -7.35
N LEU A 289 -11.68 -10.25 -6.03
CA LEU A 289 -11.59 -11.45 -5.21
C LEU A 289 -12.88 -12.26 -5.31
N PRO A 290 -12.79 -13.61 -5.28
CA PRO A 290 -13.95 -14.48 -5.36
C PRO A 290 -14.97 -14.27 -4.24
N ALA A 291 -16.23 -14.59 -4.49
CA ALA A 291 -17.25 -14.67 -3.47
C ALA A 291 -17.10 -15.95 -2.64
N GLY A 292 -17.56 -15.94 -1.40
CA GLY A 292 -17.56 -17.09 -0.51
C GLY A 292 -18.96 -17.57 -0.18
N GLY A 293 -19.10 -18.85 0.21
CA GLY A 293 -20.35 -19.43 0.64
C GLY A 293 -21.46 -19.44 -0.43
N GLU A 294 -22.66 -19.90 -0.05
CA GLU A 294 -23.79 -20.05 -0.94
C GLU A 294 -24.41 -18.71 -1.34
N ASP A 295 -24.44 -17.74 -0.41
CA ASP A 295 -24.96 -16.37 -0.58
C ASP A 295 -23.85 -15.30 -0.49
N GLY A 296 -22.61 -15.70 -0.71
CA GLY A 296 -21.45 -14.83 -0.53
C GLY A 296 -21.32 -13.74 -1.58
N GLN A 297 -20.49 -12.77 -1.26
CA GLN A 297 -20.17 -11.64 -2.14
C GLN A 297 -18.66 -11.49 -2.27
N SER A 298 -18.21 -10.91 -3.38
CA SER A 298 -16.83 -10.47 -3.45
C SER A 298 -16.55 -9.43 -2.38
N ALA A 299 -15.49 -9.63 -1.60
CA ALA A 299 -15.05 -8.69 -0.58
C ALA A 299 -13.54 -8.50 -0.68
N ALA A 300 -13.09 -7.27 -0.63
CA ALA A 300 -11.67 -6.91 -0.63
C ALA A 300 -11.37 -5.95 0.51
N GLY A 301 -10.21 -6.10 1.13
CA GLY A 301 -9.71 -5.14 2.10
C GLY A 301 -9.45 -3.81 1.40
N LEU A 302 -9.95 -2.71 1.99
CA LEU A 302 -9.56 -1.36 1.58
C LEU A 302 -8.14 -1.11 2.06
N GLY A 303 -7.23 -1.03 1.12
CA GLY A 303 -5.84 -0.72 1.32
C GLY A 303 -5.50 0.69 0.85
N GLY A 304 -4.22 0.95 0.77
CA GLY A 304 -3.67 2.21 0.29
C GLY A 304 -2.79 2.90 1.32
N TRP A 305 -2.26 4.03 0.88
CA TRP A 305 -1.27 4.76 1.64
C TRP A 305 -1.61 6.24 1.73
N ASN A 306 -1.16 6.84 2.80
CA ASN A 306 -1.34 8.25 3.11
C ASN A 306 0.02 8.92 3.29
N LEU A 307 0.10 10.24 3.14
CA LEU A 307 1.25 11.04 3.49
C LEU A 307 1.00 11.77 4.80
N ALA A 308 1.90 11.59 5.75
CA ALA A 308 1.86 12.23 7.04
C ALA A 308 3.15 13.03 7.28
N VAL A 309 3.08 14.10 8.07
CA VAL A 309 4.23 14.95 8.39
C VAL A 309 4.61 14.71 9.85
N SER A 310 5.88 14.41 10.08
CA SER A 310 6.46 14.26 11.42
C SER A 310 6.37 15.57 12.21
N ARG A 311 6.10 15.49 13.51
CA ARG A 311 5.93 16.64 14.41
C ARG A 311 7.23 17.04 15.10
#